data_0a829f709f86ebc1be9841915060f60b
#
_entry.id   0a829f709f86ebc1be9841915060f60b
#
_cell.length_a   1.000
_cell.length_b   1.000
_cell.length_c   1.000
_cell.angle_alpha   90.00
_cell.angle_beta   90.00
_cell.angle_gamma   90.00
#
_symmetry.space_group_name_H-M   'P 1'
#
loop_
_entity.id
_entity.type
_entity.pdbx_description
1 polymer ?
#
loop_
_entity_poly.entity_id
_entity_poly.type
_entity_poly.pdbx_seq_one_letter_code
_entity_poly.pdbx_strand_id
1 'polypeptide(L)'
;MKIGIIGAMEPEVALLKEQMTIERTYEQARMQFVEGLLGEVPVVVVQSGIGKVNAAACTQILIDTFAVTHVINTGIAGLLNPELQVGDIVISSDLVQHDMNVGPLNYAAGQIPGLPVFSFKADESLIEHALVSAKEVAPQLQVISGRVASGDQFVSSSELADHIY
;
A
#
# COMPACT_ATOMS: atom_id res chain seq x y z
N MET A 1 3.75 -18.65 -6.68
CA MET A 1 3.32 -17.34 -6.18
C MET A 1 4.26 -16.29 -6.73
N LYS A 2 3.78 -15.18 -7.27
CA LYS A 2 4.58 -14.02 -7.68
C LYS A 2 3.96 -12.79 -7.04
N ILE A 3 4.77 -11.94 -6.43
CA ILE A 3 4.31 -10.79 -5.65
C ILE A 3 4.65 -9.50 -6.38
N GLY A 4 3.67 -8.62 -6.59
CA GLY A 4 3.89 -7.25 -6.99
C GLY A 4 4.10 -6.37 -5.75
N ILE A 5 5.18 -5.60 -5.72
CA ILE A 5 5.46 -4.67 -4.63
C ILE A 5 5.46 -3.25 -5.18
N ILE A 6 4.56 -2.42 -4.65
CA ILE A 6 4.34 -1.04 -5.10
C ILE A 6 4.78 -0.08 -4.00
N GLY A 7 5.63 0.88 -4.36
CA GLY A 7 5.83 2.11 -3.60
C GLY A 7 5.49 3.32 -4.45
N ALA A 8 4.98 4.38 -3.86
CA ALA A 8 4.65 5.60 -4.58
C ALA A 8 5.91 6.41 -4.96
N MET A 9 6.95 6.31 -4.15
CA MET A 9 8.17 7.08 -4.27
C MET A 9 9.41 6.17 -4.32
N GLU A 10 10.47 6.62 -4.99
CA GLU A 10 11.70 5.84 -5.11
C GLU A 10 12.30 5.39 -3.77
N PRO A 11 12.36 6.23 -2.71
CA PRO A 11 12.90 5.79 -1.42
C PRO A 11 12.15 4.60 -0.79
N GLU A 12 10.87 4.39 -1.16
CA GLU A 12 10.05 3.31 -0.63
C GLU A 12 10.37 1.94 -1.25
N VAL A 13 11.02 1.94 -2.43
CA VAL A 13 11.33 0.71 -3.18
C VAL A 13 12.83 0.52 -3.47
N ALA A 14 13.65 1.54 -3.25
CA ALA A 14 15.07 1.52 -3.60
C ALA A 14 15.81 0.34 -2.94
N LEU A 15 15.66 0.19 -1.62
CA LEU A 15 16.32 -0.89 -0.88
C LEU A 15 15.88 -2.29 -1.34
N LEU A 16 14.60 -2.44 -1.70
CA LEU A 16 14.12 -3.71 -2.26
C LEU A 16 14.80 -4.02 -3.58
N LYS A 17 14.89 -3.03 -4.48
CA LYS A 17 15.57 -3.17 -5.78
C LYS A 17 17.06 -3.49 -5.62
N GLU A 18 17.75 -2.89 -4.64
CA GLU A 18 19.15 -3.18 -4.33
C GLU A 18 19.38 -4.61 -3.85
N GLN A 19 18.41 -5.20 -3.14
CA GLN A 19 18.52 -6.55 -2.60
C GLN A 19 18.04 -7.64 -3.55
N MET A 20 17.45 -7.27 -4.70
CA MET A 20 16.96 -8.22 -5.68
C MET A 20 18.06 -8.80 -6.56
N THR A 21 17.89 -10.06 -6.93
CA THR A 21 18.49 -10.61 -8.15
C THR A 21 17.61 -10.25 -9.33
N ILE A 22 18.00 -9.20 -10.07
CA ILE A 22 17.21 -8.67 -11.18
C ILE A 22 17.33 -9.59 -12.40
N GLU A 23 16.19 -10.02 -12.96
CA GLU A 23 16.11 -10.82 -14.18
C GLU A 23 15.83 -9.95 -15.40
N ARG A 24 14.88 -9.02 -15.28
CA ARG A 24 14.56 -8.06 -16.34
C ARG A 24 13.95 -6.78 -15.81
N THR A 25 14.03 -5.74 -16.62
CA THR A 25 13.35 -4.46 -16.40
C THR A 25 12.43 -4.18 -17.58
N TYR A 26 11.23 -3.71 -17.28
CA TYR A 26 10.20 -3.39 -18.26
C TYR A 26 9.62 -2.01 -17.97
N GLU A 27 9.41 -1.20 -19.02
CA GLU A 27 8.85 0.14 -18.89
C GLU A 27 7.47 0.21 -19.54
N GLN A 28 6.47 0.65 -18.77
CA GLN A 28 5.12 0.89 -19.26
C GLN A 28 4.47 2.02 -18.44
N ALA A 29 3.68 2.87 -19.08
CA ALA A 29 2.99 4.00 -18.46
C ALA A 29 3.93 4.93 -17.65
N ARG A 30 5.20 5.09 -18.08
CA ARG A 30 6.28 5.81 -17.39
C ARG A 30 6.66 5.20 -16.02
N MET A 31 6.33 3.95 -15.78
CA MET A 31 6.71 3.19 -14.61
C MET A 31 7.73 2.14 -15.00
N GLN A 32 8.77 1.98 -14.18
CA GLN A 32 9.79 0.95 -14.36
C GLN A 32 9.47 -0.23 -13.46
N PHE A 33 9.14 -1.36 -14.06
CA PHE A 33 8.87 -2.62 -13.39
C PHE A 33 10.15 -3.44 -13.38
N VAL A 34 10.65 -3.76 -12.19
CA VAL A 34 11.85 -4.56 -11.98
C VAL A 34 11.44 -5.96 -11.53
N GLU A 35 11.56 -6.94 -12.42
CA GLU A 35 11.23 -8.34 -12.15
C GLU A 35 12.47 -9.14 -11.78
N GLY A 36 12.34 -10.03 -10.80
CA GLY A 36 13.42 -10.88 -10.34
C GLY A 36 13.07 -11.60 -9.06
N LEU A 37 14.09 -11.91 -8.27
CA LEU A 37 13.98 -12.64 -7.01
C LEU A 37 14.39 -11.75 -5.84
N LEU A 38 13.60 -11.74 -4.78
CA LEU A 38 13.98 -11.24 -3.46
C LEU A 38 14.18 -12.46 -2.54
N GLY A 39 15.44 -12.80 -2.29
CA GLY A 39 15.79 -14.15 -1.80
C GLY A 39 15.40 -15.20 -2.83
N GLU A 40 14.47 -16.09 -2.48
CA GLU A 40 13.93 -17.12 -3.38
C GLU A 40 12.53 -16.80 -3.91
N VAL A 41 11.96 -15.64 -3.53
CA VAL A 41 10.59 -15.26 -3.86
C VAL A 41 10.57 -14.48 -5.17
N PRO A 42 9.81 -14.92 -6.19
CA PRO A 42 9.59 -14.14 -7.41
C PRO A 42 8.79 -12.87 -7.12
N VAL A 43 9.38 -11.72 -7.46
CA VAL A 43 8.76 -10.42 -7.21
C VAL A 43 8.83 -9.51 -8.45
N VAL A 44 7.94 -8.54 -8.49
CA VAL A 44 8.01 -7.38 -9.38
C VAL A 44 7.93 -6.14 -8.51
N VAL A 45 9.00 -5.36 -8.45
CA VAL A 45 9.07 -4.12 -7.67
C VAL A 45 8.92 -2.93 -8.59
N VAL A 46 8.06 -1.99 -8.23
CA VAL A 46 7.74 -0.82 -9.07
C VAL A 46 7.50 0.43 -8.24
N GLN A 47 8.00 1.56 -8.73
CA GLN A 47 7.58 2.88 -8.28
C GLN A 47 6.39 3.32 -9.13
N SER A 48 5.22 3.43 -8.52
CA SER A 48 4.00 3.81 -9.25
C SER A 48 3.88 5.32 -9.53
N GLY A 49 4.51 6.16 -8.73
CA GLY A 49 4.18 7.56 -8.58
C GLY A 49 3.03 7.77 -7.59
N ILE A 50 2.85 9.03 -7.18
CA ILE A 50 1.86 9.44 -6.18
C ILE A 50 0.45 9.45 -6.77
N GLY A 51 -0.53 9.09 -5.96
CA GLY A 51 -1.95 9.22 -6.26
C GLY A 51 -2.64 7.92 -6.68
N LYS A 52 -3.94 7.86 -6.43
CA LYS A 52 -4.77 6.67 -6.64
C LYS A 52 -4.82 6.20 -8.09
N VAL A 53 -4.77 7.14 -9.04
CA VAL A 53 -4.78 6.82 -10.47
C VAL A 53 -3.52 6.08 -10.88
N ASN A 54 -2.35 6.54 -10.41
CA ASN A 54 -1.07 5.87 -10.65
C ASN A 54 -1.06 4.48 -10.00
N ALA A 55 -1.51 4.36 -8.76
CA ALA A 55 -1.59 3.08 -8.05
C ALA A 55 -2.49 2.07 -8.77
N ALA A 56 -3.67 2.52 -9.26
CA ALA A 56 -4.60 1.67 -10.00
C ALA A 56 -4.01 1.20 -11.34
N ALA A 57 -3.42 2.10 -12.13
CA ALA A 57 -2.77 1.76 -13.39
C ALA A 57 -1.60 0.79 -13.17
N CYS A 58 -0.78 1.05 -12.15
CA CYS A 58 0.33 0.18 -11.75
C CYS A 58 -0.15 -1.22 -11.39
N THR A 59 -1.17 -1.32 -10.55
CA THR A 59 -1.74 -2.61 -10.13
C THR A 59 -2.29 -3.40 -11.31
N GLN A 60 -3.00 -2.74 -12.23
CA GLN A 60 -3.53 -3.41 -13.41
C GLN A 60 -2.41 -3.95 -14.32
N ILE A 61 -1.33 -3.19 -14.51
CA ILE A 61 -0.17 -3.66 -15.29
C ILE A 61 0.50 -4.86 -14.61
N LEU A 62 0.65 -4.85 -13.27
CA LEU A 62 1.19 -5.97 -12.52
C LEU A 62 0.38 -7.25 -12.73
N ILE A 63 -0.96 -7.13 -12.76
CA ILE A 63 -1.85 -8.27 -12.96
C ILE A 63 -1.75 -8.77 -14.40
N ASP A 64 -1.92 -7.89 -15.38
CA ASP A 64 -2.07 -8.28 -16.79
C ASP A 64 -0.75 -8.69 -17.44
N THR A 65 0.34 -7.99 -17.11
CA THR A 65 1.64 -8.19 -17.77
C THR A 65 2.52 -9.19 -17.04
N PHE A 66 2.49 -9.17 -15.70
CA PHE A 66 3.38 -9.99 -14.89
C PHE A 66 2.69 -11.17 -14.21
N ALA A 67 1.36 -11.25 -14.29
CA ALA A 67 0.54 -12.29 -13.68
C ALA A 67 0.84 -12.47 -12.17
N VAL A 68 0.99 -11.34 -11.45
CA VAL A 68 1.17 -11.37 -10.00
C VAL A 68 -0.08 -11.92 -9.33
N THR A 69 0.10 -12.71 -8.28
CA THR A 69 -0.99 -13.31 -7.52
C THR A 69 -1.32 -12.52 -6.25
N HIS A 70 -0.37 -11.71 -5.79
CA HIS A 70 -0.50 -10.86 -4.61
C HIS A 70 0.12 -9.50 -4.89
N VAL A 71 -0.43 -8.47 -4.26
CA VAL A 71 0.10 -7.11 -4.31
C VAL A 71 0.34 -6.62 -2.89
N ILE A 72 1.52 -6.09 -2.65
CA ILE A 72 1.91 -5.43 -1.40
C ILE A 72 2.19 -3.96 -1.73
N ASN A 73 1.49 -3.05 -1.07
CA ASN A 73 1.84 -1.64 -1.10
C ASN A 73 2.72 -1.33 0.12
N THR A 74 3.86 -0.72 -0.09
CA THR A 74 4.77 -0.28 0.98
C THR A 74 5.04 1.21 0.87
N GLY A 75 5.18 1.88 2.00
CA GLY A 75 5.46 3.31 2.00
C GLY A 75 5.21 3.97 3.35
N ILE A 76 5.32 5.28 3.36
CA ILE A 76 5.03 6.09 4.53
C ILE A 76 3.55 6.51 4.56
N ALA A 77 3.00 6.68 5.75
CA ALA A 77 1.66 7.20 5.97
C ALA A 77 1.66 8.32 7.01
N GLY A 78 0.72 9.24 6.89
CA GLY A 78 0.44 10.21 7.94
C GLY A 78 -0.15 9.53 9.16
N LEU A 79 0.18 10.06 10.34
CA LEU A 79 -0.26 9.53 11.61
C LEU A 79 -1.66 10.08 11.94
N LEU A 80 -2.64 9.20 12.03
CA LEU A 80 -4.00 9.53 12.48
C LEU A 80 -4.23 9.06 13.92
N ASN A 81 -3.77 7.86 14.27
CA ASN A 81 -3.93 7.30 15.61
C ASN A 81 -2.95 7.97 16.60
N PRO A 82 -3.44 8.67 17.66
CA PRO A 82 -2.59 9.37 18.62
C PRO A 82 -1.74 8.45 19.51
N GLU A 83 -2.01 7.14 19.52
CA GLU A 83 -1.23 6.16 20.29
C GLU A 83 0.06 5.73 19.57
N LEU A 84 0.20 6.09 18.28
CA LEU A 84 1.36 5.76 17.48
C LEU A 84 2.37 6.91 17.44
N GLN A 85 3.60 6.57 17.12
CA GLN A 85 4.70 7.52 16.94
C GLN A 85 5.32 7.39 15.55
N VAL A 86 6.04 8.42 15.14
CA VAL A 86 6.80 8.37 13.86
C VAL A 86 7.83 7.25 13.95
N GLY A 87 7.80 6.35 12.98
CA GLY A 87 8.63 5.16 12.93
C GLY A 87 7.90 3.86 13.27
N ASP A 88 6.72 3.93 13.91
CA ASP A 88 5.89 2.74 14.14
C ASP A 88 5.38 2.15 12.82
N ILE A 89 5.07 0.85 12.84
CA ILE A 89 4.66 0.09 11.66
C ILE A 89 3.18 -0.28 11.78
N VAL A 90 2.42 0.06 10.75
CA VAL A 90 1.02 -0.35 10.61
C VAL A 90 0.88 -1.34 9.47
N ILE A 91 0.43 -2.55 9.77
CA ILE A 91 0.03 -3.56 8.80
C ILE A 91 -1.46 -3.38 8.53
N SER A 92 -1.83 -3.06 7.30
CA SER A 92 -3.22 -2.77 6.96
C SER A 92 -4.13 -3.98 7.22
N SER A 93 -5.17 -3.81 8.03
CA SER A 93 -6.26 -4.78 8.15
C SER A 93 -7.30 -4.61 7.05
N ASP A 94 -7.55 -3.36 6.69
CA ASP A 94 -8.40 -2.96 5.58
C ASP A 94 -8.04 -1.55 5.12
N LEU A 95 -8.57 -1.17 3.95
CA LEU A 95 -8.34 0.13 3.33
C LEU A 95 -9.66 0.80 2.99
N VAL A 96 -9.76 2.12 3.23
CA VAL A 96 -10.87 2.95 2.82
C VAL A 96 -10.39 4.14 1.99
N GLN A 97 -11.25 4.68 1.11
CA GLN A 97 -10.98 5.93 0.41
C GLN A 97 -11.60 7.09 1.17
N HIS A 98 -10.86 7.73 2.07
CA HIS A 98 -11.40 8.79 2.93
C HIS A 98 -11.92 10.02 2.16
N ASP A 99 -11.41 10.27 0.98
CA ASP A 99 -11.78 11.40 0.12
C ASP A 99 -12.97 11.13 -0.82
N MET A 100 -13.55 9.92 -0.78
CA MET A 100 -14.79 9.62 -1.48
C MET A 100 -15.96 10.20 -0.70
N ASN A 101 -16.52 11.31 -1.20
CA ASN A 101 -17.65 11.99 -0.57
C ASN A 101 -18.81 12.15 -1.56
N VAL A 102 -19.79 11.30 -1.43
CA VAL A 102 -21.04 11.29 -2.20
C VAL A 102 -22.26 11.33 -1.27
N GLY A 103 -22.14 12.03 -0.14
CA GLY A 103 -23.18 12.22 0.86
C GLY A 103 -24.54 12.66 0.30
N PRO A 104 -24.62 13.56 -0.70
CA PRO A 104 -25.89 13.93 -1.33
C PRO A 104 -26.67 12.75 -1.95
N LEU A 105 -26.03 11.63 -2.21
CA LEU A 105 -26.62 10.38 -2.69
C LEU A 105 -26.91 9.36 -1.57
N ASN A 106 -26.88 9.78 -0.30
CA ASN A 106 -27.08 8.96 0.89
C ASN A 106 -26.03 7.84 1.09
N TYR A 107 -24.80 8.05 0.63
CA TYR A 107 -23.67 7.19 0.95
C TYR A 107 -22.88 7.75 2.13
N ALA A 108 -22.31 6.88 2.95
CA ALA A 108 -21.39 7.28 4.00
C ALA A 108 -20.09 7.85 3.40
N ALA A 109 -19.41 8.75 4.12
CA ALA A 109 -18.07 9.20 3.73
C ALA A 109 -17.13 7.99 3.61
N GLY A 110 -16.36 7.92 2.53
CA GLY A 110 -15.50 6.79 2.21
C GLY A 110 -16.18 5.62 1.47
N GLN A 111 -17.50 5.62 1.39
CA GLN A 111 -18.25 4.58 0.66
C GLN A 111 -18.23 4.85 -0.85
N ILE A 112 -17.80 3.85 -1.63
CA ILE A 112 -17.80 3.93 -3.08
C ILE A 112 -19.16 3.43 -3.60
N PRO A 113 -19.92 4.25 -4.35
CA PRO A 113 -21.20 3.84 -4.91
C PRO A 113 -21.07 2.63 -5.82
N GLY A 114 -22.06 1.73 -5.73
CA GLY A 114 -22.11 0.53 -6.57
C GLY A 114 -21.24 -0.63 -6.07
N LEU A 115 -20.44 -0.44 -5.04
CA LEU A 115 -19.72 -1.54 -4.40
C LEU A 115 -20.48 -2.07 -3.18
N PRO A 116 -20.51 -3.40 -2.98
CA PRO A 116 -21.19 -4.03 -1.85
C PRO A 116 -20.39 -3.91 -0.54
N VAL A 117 -19.21 -3.31 -0.56
CA VAL A 117 -18.29 -3.22 0.58
C VAL A 117 -17.99 -1.75 0.89
N PHE A 118 -17.79 -1.45 2.17
CA PHE A 118 -17.33 -0.13 2.62
C PHE A 118 -15.80 -0.02 2.60
N SER A 119 -15.11 -1.09 2.99
CA SER A 119 -13.64 -1.15 3.04
C SER A 119 -13.14 -2.38 2.29
N PHE A 120 -11.89 -2.34 1.87
CA PHE A 120 -11.20 -3.42 1.18
C PHE A 120 -10.32 -4.16 2.18
N LYS A 121 -10.70 -5.38 2.56
CA LYS A 121 -9.92 -6.19 3.49
C LYS A 121 -8.60 -6.61 2.86
N ALA A 122 -7.53 -6.56 3.67
CA ALA A 122 -6.25 -7.13 3.30
C ALA A 122 -6.28 -8.67 3.46
N ASP A 123 -5.33 -9.34 2.82
CA ASP A 123 -5.17 -10.79 2.92
C ASP A 123 -4.70 -11.18 4.33
N GLU A 124 -5.44 -12.07 5.00
CA GLU A 124 -5.20 -12.47 6.39
C GLU A 124 -3.82 -13.14 6.55
N SER A 125 -3.43 -13.97 5.60
CA SER A 125 -2.12 -14.65 5.63
C SER A 125 -0.96 -13.67 5.49
N LEU A 126 -1.09 -12.67 4.59
CA LEU A 126 -0.08 -11.62 4.45
C LEU A 126 0.00 -10.74 5.70
N ILE A 127 -1.14 -10.43 6.35
CA ILE A 127 -1.15 -9.68 7.62
C ILE A 127 -0.36 -10.44 8.69
N GLU A 128 -0.64 -11.74 8.89
CA GLU A 128 0.03 -12.56 9.89
C GLU A 128 1.54 -12.63 9.67
N HIS A 129 1.97 -12.91 8.44
CA HIS A 129 3.38 -12.95 8.08
C HIS A 129 4.07 -11.59 8.28
N ALA A 130 3.43 -10.50 7.87
CA ALA A 130 3.99 -9.16 8.01
C ALA A 130 4.14 -8.75 9.49
N LEU A 131 3.14 -9.06 10.34
CA LEU A 131 3.20 -8.78 11.77
C LEU A 131 4.34 -9.54 12.46
N VAL A 132 4.53 -10.83 12.13
CA VAL A 132 5.62 -11.64 12.69
C VAL A 132 6.96 -11.10 12.22
N SER A 133 7.15 -10.93 10.91
CA SER A 133 8.41 -10.46 10.34
C SER A 133 8.80 -9.06 10.83
N ALA A 134 7.84 -8.13 10.92
CA ALA A 134 8.12 -6.78 11.39
C ALA A 134 8.57 -6.76 12.86
N LYS A 135 7.99 -7.59 13.72
CA LYS A 135 8.41 -7.73 15.14
C LYS A 135 9.78 -8.37 15.28
N GLU A 136 10.13 -9.31 14.40
CA GLU A 136 11.46 -9.94 14.39
C GLU A 136 12.55 -8.98 13.92
N VAL A 137 12.29 -8.23 12.86
CA VAL A 137 13.28 -7.32 12.23
C VAL A 137 13.42 -6.02 13.01
N ALA A 138 12.34 -5.51 13.58
CA ALA A 138 12.30 -4.23 14.28
C ALA A 138 11.62 -4.34 15.68
N PRO A 139 12.16 -5.15 16.61
CA PRO A 139 11.54 -5.40 17.91
C PRO A 139 11.41 -4.15 18.79
N GLN A 140 12.14 -3.08 18.47
CA GLN A 140 12.10 -1.79 19.17
C GLN A 140 10.94 -0.88 18.72
N LEU A 141 10.28 -1.19 17.61
CA LEU A 141 9.16 -0.41 17.09
C LEU A 141 7.82 -1.02 17.49
N GLN A 142 6.84 -0.16 17.66
CA GLN A 142 5.46 -0.63 17.79
C GLN A 142 4.97 -1.12 16.42
N VAL A 143 4.44 -2.34 16.39
CA VAL A 143 3.87 -2.96 15.18
C VAL A 143 2.44 -3.34 15.48
N ILE A 144 1.51 -2.73 14.76
CA ILE A 144 0.07 -2.98 14.92
C ILE A 144 -0.59 -3.37 13.59
N SER A 145 -1.75 -4.01 13.69
CA SER A 145 -2.68 -4.10 12.57
C SER A 145 -3.75 -3.02 12.70
N GLY A 146 -4.04 -2.31 11.61
CA GLY A 146 -5.01 -1.22 11.64
C GLY A 146 -5.52 -0.83 10.26
N ARG A 147 -6.57 -0.01 10.23
CA ARG A 147 -7.13 0.55 8.99
C ARG A 147 -6.18 1.57 8.37
N VAL A 148 -6.05 1.53 7.05
CA VAL A 148 -5.36 2.56 6.27
C VAL A 148 -6.40 3.39 5.52
N ALA A 149 -6.35 4.71 5.69
CA ALA A 149 -7.17 5.66 4.93
C ALA A 149 -6.35 6.21 3.75
N SER A 150 -6.83 6.01 2.53
CA SER A 150 -6.18 6.47 1.30
C SER A 150 -6.97 7.58 0.63
N GLY A 151 -6.27 8.54 0.03
CA GLY A 151 -6.89 9.65 -0.71
C GLY A 151 -5.85 10.44 -1.50
N ASP A 152 -6.32 11.25 -2.44
CA ASP A 152 -5.47 12.16 -3.23
C ASP A 152 -5.32 13.54 -2.57
N GLN A 153 -5.32 13.57 -1.24
CA GLN A 153 -5.15 14.77 -0.44
C GLN A 153 -3.94 14.63 0.48
N PHE A 154 -3.14 15.69 0.55
CA PHE A 154 -2.08 15.78 1.55
C PHE A 154 -2.68 16.27 2.88
N VAL A 155 -2.75 15.37 3.87
CA VAL A 155 -3.28 15.68 5.20
C VAL A 155 -2.23 16.43 6.00
N SER A 156 -2.39 17.77 6.08
CA SER A 156 -1.41 18.67 6.72
C SER A 156 -1.94 19.38 7.96
N SER A 157 -3.23 19.23 8.29
CA SER A 157 -3.83 19.83 9.48
C SER A 157 -4.39 18.78 10.43
N SER A 158 -4.34 19.07 11.73
CA SER A 158 -4.95 18.23 12.77
C SER A 158 -6.46 18.12 12.59
N GLU A 159 -7.13 19.20 12.19
CA GLU A 159 -8.57 19.21 11.94
C GLU A 159 -8.97 18.20 10.85
N LEU A 160 -8.20 18.12 9.75
CA LEU A 160 -8.46 17.15 8.70
C LEU A 160 -8.11 15.73 9.16
N ALA A 161 -7.04 15.56 9.92
CA ALA A 161 -6.68 14.28 10.51
C ALA A 161 -7.77 13.74 11.45
N ASP A 162 -8.28 14.60 12.37
CA ASP A 162 -9.36 14.26 13.29
C ASP A 162 -10.69 13.92 12.57
N HIS A 163 -10.91 14.52 11.40
CA HIS A 163 -12.09 14.20 10.59
C HIS A 163 -11.99 12.84 9.89
N ILE A 164 -10.78 12.41 9.56
CA ILE A 164 -10.52 11.11 8.89
C ILE A 164 -10.47 9.98 9.90
N TYR A 165 -9.95 10.23 11.12
CA TYR A 165 -9.85 9.27 12.21
C TYR A 165 -11.23 8.90 12.77
#